data_1dec92b10be3d4e25a81dbb4ea656969
#
_entry.id   1dec92b10be3d4e25a81dbb4ea656969
#
_cell.length_a   1.000
_cell.length_b   1.000
_cell.length_c   1.000
_cell.angle_alpha   90.00
_cell.angle_beta   90.00
_cell.angle_gamma   90.00
#
_symmetry.space_group_name_H-M   'P 1'
#
loop_
_entity.id
_entity.type
_entity.pdbx_description
1 polymer ?
#
loop_
_entity_poly.entity_id
_entity_poly.type
_entity_poly.pdbx_seq_one_letter_code
_entity_poly.pdbx_strand_id
1 'polypeptide(L)'
;MSGRTGLPRQRQDVIQSLLRTRRFATVRELASAVGVSQMTVRRDLHALQSDGHVHRVFGGAHDASAAHGVATIPEQRVSERMAESREAKTAIARTAAALVRDGDTVGLDGSTTAVHLARRLRGRAITVVTNNLSVVDELAGGAASVFVPGGMLRETTRTLVGETTVAALGPLNADIVFFSCTGLHAAAGISDSNVEEVAVKRALFRLAERRVALVDGSKFGRLSLLKLIDLGDVESLVTEALPDADLLRALNASGTRIRHADG
;
A
#
# COMPACT_ATOMS: atom_id res chain seq x y z
N MET A 1 7.83 -30.71 31.31
CA MET A 1 8.79 -29.90 32.10
C MET A 1 8.59 -28.44 31.70
N SER A 2 7.98 -27.67 32.59
CA SER A 2 7.54 -26.28 32.31
C SER A 2 8.73 -25.34 32.50
N GLY A 3 9.30 -24.83 31.42
CA GLY A 3 10.34 -23.81 31.42
C GLY A 3 9.75 -22.46 31.77
N ARG A 4 9.95 -21.99 32.99
CA ARG A 4 9.58 -20.64 33.47
C ARG A 4 10.34 -19.61 32.65
N THR A 5 9.63 -18.85 31.88
CA THR A 5 10.10 -17.71 31.07
C THR A 5 10.81 -16.68 31.96
N GLY A 6 12.04 -16.36 31.60
CA GLY A 6 12.98 -15.54 32.34
C GLY A 6 12.49 -14.13 32.67
N LEU A 7 13.31 -13.42 33.45
CA LEU A 7 13.14 -12.01 33.86
C LEU A 7 12.74 -11.16 32.64
N PRO A 8 11.98 -10.07 32.83
CA PRO A 8 11.47 -9.22 31.74
C PRO A 8 12.54 -8.88 30.68
N ARG A 9 13.76 -8.56 31.10
CA ARG A 9 14.89 -8.28 30.17
C ARG A 9 15.24 -9.44 29.25
N GLN A 10 15.39 -10.66 29.79
CA GLN A 10 15.72 -11.84 28.96
C GLN A 10 14.63 -12.13 27.91
N ARG A 11 13.37 -11.91 28.26
CA ARG A 11 12.25 -12.09 27.35
C ARG A 11 12.25 -11.01 26.27
N GLN A 12 12.55 -9.77 26.64
CA GLN A 12 12.70 -8.64 25.71
C GLN A 12 13.85 -8.87 24.72
N ASP A 13 14.98 -9.42 25.17
CA ASP A 13 16.12 -9.79 24.30
C ASP A 13 15.72 -10.87 23.28
N VAL A 14 14.95 -11.87 23.69
CA VAL A 14 14.42 -12.89 22.76
C VAL A 14 13.45 -12.27 21.76
N ILE A 15 12.56 -11.39 22.19
CA ILE A 15 11.63 -10.66 21.31
C ILE A 15 12.42 -9.84 20.29
N GLN A 16 13.44 -9.08 20.72
CA GLN A 16 14.30 -8.32 19.80
C GLN A 16 15.03 -9.23 18.80
N SER A 17 15.63 -10.32 19.26
CA SER A 17 16.32 -11.27 18.39
C SER A 17 15.40 -11.84 17.32
N LEU A 18 14.17 -12.22 17.70
CA LEU A 18 13.16 -12.70 16.76
C LEU A 18 12.77 -11.63 15.73
N LEU A 19 12.59 -10.39 16.18
CA LEU A 19 12.25 -9.27 15.30
C LEU A 19 13.39 -8.90 14.36
N ARG A 20 14.66 -8.97 14.81
CA ARG A 20 15.85 -8.78 13.95
C ARG A 20 15.91 -9.82 12.83
N THR A 21 15.59 -11.09 13.16
CA THR A 21 15.66 -12.20 12.20
C THR A 21 14.47 -12.20 11.24
N ARG A 22 13.26 -12.01 11.77
CA ARG A 22 12.00 -12.11 11.01
C ARG A 22 11.52 -10.78 10.44
N ARG A 23 12.15 -9.67 10.84
CA ARG A 23 11.81 -8.29 10.53
C ARG A 23 10.45 -7.83 11.06
N PHE A 24 9.47 -8.70 11.13
CA PHE A 24 8.13 -8.49 11.72
C PHE A 24 7.66 -9.77 12.41
N ALA A 25 6.92 -9.63 13.52
CA ALA A 25 6.16 -10.72 14.12
C ALA A 25 4.89 -10.18 14.79
N THR A 26 3.83 -10.98 14.73
CA THR A 26 2.56 -10.67 15.42
C THR A 26 2.70 -10.87 16.92
N VAL A 27 1.86 -10.17 17.71
CA VAL A 27 1.78 -10.38 19.18
C VAL A 27 1.52 -11.85 19.51
N ARG A 28 0.73 -12.56 18.70
CA ARG A 28 0.43 -13.98 18.88
C ARG A 28 1.67 -14.86 18.66
N GLU A 29 2.43 -14.62 17.61
CA GLU A 29 3.67 -15.37 17.31
C GLU A 29 4.71 -15.12 18.38
N LEU A 30 4.90 -13.87 18.80
CA LEU A 30 5.81 -13.52 19.88
C LEU A 30 5.38 -14.17 21.20
N ALA A 31 4.09 -14.15 21.53
CA ALA A 31 3.55 -14.78 22.74
C ALA A 31 3.82 -16.30 22.74
N SER A 32 3.63 -16.96 21.60
CA SER A 32 3.94 -18.38 21.42
C SER A 32 5.44 -18.65 21.56
N ALA A 33 6.28 -17.82 20.95
CA ALA A 33 7.73 -18.01 20.94
C ALA A 33 8.38 -17.83 22.33
N VAL A 34 7.88 -16.86 23.15
CA VAL A 34 8.41 -16.60 24.50
C VAL A 34 7.60 -17.24 25.62
N GLY A 35 6.53 -17.97 25.29
CA GLY A 35 5.74 -18.75 26.25
C GLY A 35 4.97 -17.92 27.29
N VAL A 36 4.48 -16.71 26.91
CA VAL A 36 3.70 -15.84 27.80
C VAL A 36 2.39 -15.38 27.15
N SER A 37 1.53 -14.72 27.92
CA SER A 37 0.28 -14.17 27.40
C SER A 37 0.54 -13.02 26.40
N GLN A 38 -0.40 -12.82 25.45
CA GLN A 38 -0.35 -11.68 24.53
C GLN A 38 -0.33 -10.34 25.28
N MET A 39 -0.98 -10.25 26.44
CA MET A 39 -0.96 -9.04 27.28
C MET A 39 0.44 -8.75 27.80
N THR A 40 1.19 -9.77 28.19
CA THR A 40 2.58 -9.65 28.64
C THR A 40 3.46 -9.16 27.49
N VAL A 41 3.32 -9.75 26.29
CA VAL A 41 4.05 -9.31 25.10
C VAL A 41 3.74 -7.86 24.73
N ARG A 42 2.46 -7.44 24.80
CA ARG A 42 2.09 -6.03 24.56
C ARG A 42 2.79 -5.06 25.51
N ARG A 43 2.94 -5.45 26.79
CA ARG A 43 3.67 -4.65 27.79
C ARG A 43 5.18 -4.61 27.48
N ASP A 44 5.77 -5.74 27.12
CA ASP A 44 7.19 -5.80 26.73
C ASP A 44 7.47 -4.98 25.48
N LEU A 45 6.61 -5.08 24.46
CA LEU A 45 6.72 -4.28 23.24
C LEU A 45 6.55 -2.77 23.53
N HIS A 46 5.74 -2.40 24.53
CA HIS A 46 5.62 -1.00 24.94
C HIS A 46 6.95 -0.49 25.53
N ALA A 47 7.57 -1.26 26.43
CA ALA A 47 8.85 -0.90 27.01
C ALA A 47 9.95 -0.80 25.92
N LEU A 48 10.07 -1.82 25.06
CA LEU A 48 11.02 -1.84 23.96
C LEU A 48 10.83 -0.68 22.96
N GLN A 49 9.59 -0.24 22.74
CA GLN A 49 9.31 0.95 21.92
C GLN A 49 9.75 2.24 22.61
N SER A 50 9.51 2.37 23.93
CA SER A 50 9.98 3.52 24.71
C SER A 50 11.50 3.62 24.71
N ASP A 51 12.19 2.48 24.70
CA ASP A 51 13.65 2.37 24.62
C ASP A 51 14.19 2.51 23.17
N GLY A 52 13.32 2.71 22.17
CA GLY A 52 13.69 2.89 20.78
C GLY A 52 14.15 1.60 20.06
N HIS A 53 13.93 0.42 20.62
CA HIS A 53 14.39 -0.86 20.06
C HIS A 53 13.42 -1.51 19.09
N VAL A 54 12.13 -1.20 19.17
CA VAL A 54 11.10 -1.74 18.28
C VAL A 54 10.09 -0.64 17.92
N HIS A 55 9.45 -0.81 16.77
CA HIS A 55 8.25 -0.08 16.40
C HIS A 55 7.03 -0.99 16.49
N ARG A 56 6.02 -0.58 17.26
CA ARG A 56 4.75 -1.31 17.38
C ARG A 56 3.82 -0.89 16.25
N VAL A 57 3.12 -1.89 15.71
CA VAL A 57 2.07 -1.72 14.71
C VAL A 57 0.81 -2.48 15.14
N PHE A 58 -0.29 -2.28 14.44
CA PHE A 58 -1.52 -3.01 14.75
C PHE A 58 -1.28 -4.53 14.64
N GLY A 59 -1.42 -5.25 15.74
CA GLY A 59 -1.27 -6.71 15.82
C GLY A 59 0.15 -7.25 15.99
N GLY A 60 1.22 -6.42 15.97
CA GLY A 60 2.60 -6.89 16.06
C GLY A 60 3.65 -5.82 16.32
N ALA A 61 4.91 -6.15 16.02
CA ALA A 61 6.05 -5.22 16.09
C ALA A 61 7.15 -5.62 15.09
N HIS A 62 8.03 -4.65 14.80
CA HIS A 62 9.27 -4.86 14.04
C HIS A 62 10.47 -4.21 14.72
N ASP A 63 11.67 -4.63 14.35
CA ASP A 63 12.93 -4.12 14.88
C ASP A 63 13.18 -2.67 14.45
N ALA A 64 13.56 -1.79 15.38
CA ALA A 64 13.87 -0.38 15.08
C ALA A 64 15.24 -0.18 14.40
N SER A 65 16.19 -1.12 14.56
CA SER A 65 17.52 -1.03 13.94
C SER A 65 17.52 -1.43 12.47
N ALA A 66 16.43 -2.03 11.99
CA ALA A 66 16.23 -2.27 10.57
C ALA A 66 15.93 -0.95 9.85
N ALA A 67 16.93 -0.07 9.75
CA ALA A 67 16.87 1.20 9.02
C ALA A 67 16.58 1.02 7.49
N HIS A 68 16.33 -0.21 7.07
CA HIS A 68 15.83 -0.65 5.76
C HIS A 68 14.60 -1.56 5.91
N GLY A 69 13.92 -1.57 7.06
CA GLY A 69 12.73 -2.37 7.34
C GLY A 69 11.51 -1.49 7.53
N VAL A 70 10.35 -2.05 7.26
CA VAL A 70 8.99 -1.53 7.35
C VAL A 70 8.88 -0.20 8.12
N ALA A 71 9.05 0.91 7.43
CA ALA A 71 8.80 2.22 8.02
C ALA A 71 7.29 2.29 8.34
N THR A 72 6.92 2.37 9.60
CA THR A 72 5.64 2.96 9.99
C THR A 72 5.74 4.46 9.68
N ILE A 73 5.56 4.79 8.41
CA ILE A 73 5.38 6.19 8.02
C ILE A 73 4.05 6.60 8.66
N PRO A 74 4.03 7.61 9.56
CA PRO A 74 2.77 8.12 10.06
C PRO A 74 1.86 8.40 8.88
N GLU A 75 0.61 7.99 8.95
CA GLU A 75 -0.32 8.20 7.85
C GLU A 75 -0.54 9.70 7.68
N GLN A 76 -0.06 10.24 6.57
CA GLN A 76 -0.19 11.64 6.24
C GLN A 76 -1.59 11.92 5.69
N ARG A 77 -2.09 13.11 5.98
CA ARG A 77 -3.36 13.59 5.39
C ARG A 77 -3.27 13.65 3.87
N VAL A 78 -4.39 13.44 3.21
CA VAL A 78 -4.46 13.50 1.75
C VAL A 78 -3.89 14.81 1.19
N SER A 79 -4.10 15.95 1.87
CA SER A 79 -3.58 17.27 1.48
C SER A 79 -2.05 17.32 1.44
N GLU A 80 -1.38 16.74 2.44
CA GLU A 80 0.07 16.65 2.52
C GLU A 80 0.61 15.75 1.41
N ARG A 81 0.00 14.57 1.26
CA ARG A 81 0.35 13.61 0.20
C ARG A 81 0.12 14.16 -1.21
N MET A 82 -0.87 15.05 -1.40
CA MET A 82 -1.10 15.72 -2.70
C MET A 82 0.02 16.72 -3.06
N ALA A 83 0.63 17.35 -2.06
CA ALA A 83 1.74 18.28 -2.27
C ALA A 83 3.06 17.56 -2.53
N GLU A 84 3.27 16.37 -1.92
CA GLU A 84 4.48 15.58 -2.12
C GLU A 84 4.59 15.04 -3.54
N SER A 85 5.79 15.12 -4.13
CA SER A 85 6.11 14.57 -5.46
C SER A 85 5.08 14.96 -6.54
N ARG A 86 4.57 16.19 -6.48
CA ARG A 86 3.45 16.64 -7.35
C ARG A 86 3.80 16.55 -8.84
N GLU A 87 5.01 16.93 -9.21
CA GLU A 87 5.48 16.87 -10.60
C GLU A 87 5.57 15.43 -11.09
N ALA A 88 6.17 14.55 -10.29
CA ALA A 88 6.24 13.12 -10.55
C ALA A 88 4.87 12.50 -10.77
N LYS A 89 3.91 12.74 -9.85
CA LYS A 89 2.54 12.24 -9.97
C LYS A 89 1.83 12.78 -11.21
N THR A 90 2.11 14.01 -11.59
CA THR A 90 1.53 14.63 -12.80
C THR A 90 2.07 13.98 -14.08
N ALA A 91 3.38 13.70 -14.13
CA ALA A 91 4.01 12.97 -15.25
C ALA A 91 3.49 11.54 -15.35
N ILE A 92 3.46 10.81 -14.21
CA ILE A 92 2.90 9.45 -14.11
C ILE A 92 1.45 9.42 -14.60
N ALA A 93 0.62 10.36 -14.16
CA ALA A 93 -0.78 10.43 -14.54
C ALA A 93 -0.97 10.68 -16.04
N ARG A 94 -0.11 11.50 -16.66
CA ARG A 94 -0.14 11.74 -18.10
C ARG A 94 0.15 10.46 -18.90
N THR A 95 1.19 9.74 -18.52
CA THR A 95 1.56 8.46 -19.15
C THR A 95 0.48 7.39 -18.92
N ALA A 96 -0.07 7.32 -17.71
CA ALA A 96 -1.12 6.37 -17.37
C ALA A 96 -2.43 6.65 -18.14
N ALA A 97 -2.80 7.91 -18.35
CA ALA A 97 -4.01 8.28 -19.09
C ALA A 97 -4.02 7.78 -20.53
N ALA A 98 -2.83 7.63 -21.16
CA ALA A 98 -2.71 7.07 -22.51
C ALA A 98 -3.03 5.56 -22.57
N LEU A 99 -3.11 4.87 -21.44
CA LEU A 99 -3.47 3.44 -21.37
C LEU A 99 -4.99 3.22 -21.34
N VAL A 100 -5.78 4.27 -21.13
CA VAL A 100 -7.25 4.24 -21.04
C VAL A 100 -7.84 4.54 -22.41
N ARG A 101 -8.86 3.80 -22.79
CA ARG A 101 -9.65 3.98 -24.02
C ARG A 101 -11.05 4.50 -23.66
N ASP A 102 -11.69 5.18 -24.59
CA ASP A 102 -13.09 5.52 -24.42
C ASP A 102 -13.94 4.25 -24.38
N GLY A 103 -14.91 4.22 -23.48
CA GLY A 103 -15.72 3.04 -23.19
C GLY A 103 -15.15 2.13 -22.09
N ASP A 104 -13.86 2.28 -21.70
CA ASP A 104 -13.27 1.44 -20.65
C ASP A 104 -13.97 1.66 -19.29
N THR A 105 -14.02 0.59 -18.50
CA THR A 105 -14.26 0.63 -17.06
C THR A 105 -12.92 0.63 -16.34
N VAL A 106 -12.65 1.69 -15.59
CA VAL A 106 -11.35 1.99 -14.96
C VAL A 106 -11.47 1.94 -13.44
N GLY A 107 -10.74 1.05 -12.78
CA GLY A 107 -10.58 1.06 -11.33
C GLY A 107 -9.51 2.05 -10.88
N LEU A 108 -9.83 2.93 -9.92
CA LEU A 108 -8.89 3.88 -9.32
C LEU A 108 -8.87 3.71 -7.80
N ASP A 109 -7.67 3.51 -7.23
CA ASP A 109 -7.50 3.29 -5.80
C ASP A 109 -7.52 4.59 -4.95
N GLY A 110 -7.36 4.43 -3.62
CA GLY A 110 -7.31 5.51 -2.64
C GLY A 110 -6.06 6.40 -2.68
N SER A 111 -5.25 6.35 -3.73
CA SER A 111 -3.98 7.09 -3.80
C SER A 111 -4.14 8.51 -4.34
N THR A 112 -3.20 9.38 -3.95
CA THR A 112 -3.12 10.74 -4.52
C THR A 112 -2.65 10.74 -5.97
N THR A 113 -1.90 9.73 -6.42
CA THR A 113 -1.52 9.57 -7.83
C THR A 113 -2.74 9.26 -8.70
N ALA A 114 -3.70 8.46 -8.17
CA ALA A 114 -4.97 8.21 -8.84
C ALA A 114 -5.82 9.50 -8.99
N VAL A 115 -5.75 10.43 -8.03
CA VAL A 115 -6.39 11.75 -8.14
C VAL A 115 -5.81 12.55 -9.31
N HIS A 116 -4.47 12.55 -9.48
CA HIS A 116 -3.85 13.19 -10.64
C HIS A 116 -4.26 12.56 -11.96
N LEU A 117 -4.43 11.21 -11.98
CA LEU A 117 -4.94 10.51 -13.17
C LEU A 117 -6.40 10.88 -13.45
N ALA A 118 -7.26 10.93 -12.43
CA ALA A 118 -8.66 11.33 -12.58
C ALA A 118 -8.82 12.71 -13.25
N ARG A 119 -7.99 13.69 -12.90
CA ARG A 119 -7.96 15.01 -13.59
C ARG A 119 -7.76 14.89 -15.09
N ARG A 120 -6.91 13.96 -15.54
CA ARG A 120 -6.63 13.72 -16.96
C ARG A 120 -7.77 12.99 -17.66
N LEU A 121 -8.55 12.21 -16.89
CA LEU A 121 -9.66 11.41 -17.42
C LEU A 121 -11.01 12.12 -17.42
N ARG A 122 -11.14 13.30 -16.83
CA ARG A 122 -12.40 14.02 -16.60
C ARG A 122 -13.25 14.18 -17.88
N GLY A 123 -12.61 14.41 -19.02
CA GLY A 123 -13.28 14.61 -20.33
C GLY A 123 -13.52 13.32 -21.12
N ARG A 124 -13.17 12.14 -20.58
CA ARG A 124 -13.27 10.86 -21.28
C ARG A 124 -14.62 10.19 -21.05
N ALA A 125 -15.17 9.59 -22.08
CA ALA A 125 -16.40 8.79 -22.01
C ALA A 125 -16.10 7.39 -21.46
N ILE A 126 -15.89 7.27 -20.15
CA ILE A 126 -15.51 6.05 -19.43
C ILE A 126 -16.38 5.84 -18.18
N THR A 127 -16.33 4.63 -17.62
CA THR A 127 -16.84 4.38 -16.26
C THR A 127 -15.66 4.26 -15.30
N VAL A 128 -15.71 4.96 -14.17
CA VAL A 128 -14.69 4.89 -13.12
C VAL A 128 -15.27 4.24 -11.87
N VAL A 129 -14.59 3.20 -11.36
CA VAL A 129 -14.88 2.56 -10.07
C VAL A 129 -13.82 3.00 -9.07
N THR A 130 -14.22 3.67 -8.00
CA THR A 130 -13.28 4.19 -7.01
C THR A 130 -13.88 4.30 -5.61
N ASN A 131 -13.06 4.02 -4.59
CA ASN A 131 -13.39 4.30 -3.20
C ASN A 131 -12.86 5.66 -2.71
N ASN A 132 -12.27 6.47 -3.59
CA ASN A 132 -11.58 7.71 -3.27
C ASN A 132 -12.46 8.94 -3.57
N LEU A 133 -12.92 9.61 -2.52
CA LEU A 133 -13.78 10.80 -2.68
C LEU A 133 -13.06 11.97 -3.38
N SER A 134 -11.73 12.06 -3.28
CA SER A 134 -10.99 13.08 -4.03
C SER A 134 -10.96 12.78 -5.55
N VAL A 135 -11.01 11.51 -5.96
CA VAL A 135 -11.21 11.12 -7.37
C VAL A 135 -12.60 11.51 -7.83
N VAL A 136 -13.63 11.29 -7.00
CA VAL A 136 -15.02 11.69 -7.29
C VAL A 136 -15.11 13.20 -7.51
N ASP A 137 -14.50 14.00 -6.63
CA ASP A 137 -14.48 15.47 -6.75
C ASP A 137 -13.86 15.93 -8.07
N GLU A 138 -12.76 15.29 -8.51
CA GLU A 138 -12.09 15.63 -9.77
C GLU A 138 -12.90 15.25 -11.01
N LEU A 139 -13.69 14.18 -10.95
CA LEU A 139 -14.51 13.72 -12.08
C LEU A 139 -15.88 14.35 -12.13
N ALA A 140 -16.36 14.96 -11.04
CA ALA A 140 -17.68 15.56 -10.94
C ALA A 140 -17.88 16.64 -12.02
N GLY A 141 -19.03 16.56 -12.72
CA GLY A 141 -19.35 17.46 -13.84
C GLY A 141 -18.53 17.23 -15.11
N GLY A 142 -17.77 16.13 -15.19
CA GLY A 142 -17.09 15.66 -16.40
C GLY A 142 -17.94 14.69 -17.23
N ALA A 143 -17.33 14.03 -18.21
CA ALA A 143 -17.99 13.04 -19.07
C ALA A 143 -17.99 11.61 -18.49
N ALA A 144 -17.14 11.32 -17.49
CA ALA A 144 -17.03 10.02 -16.89
C ALA A 144 -18.22 9.69 -15.97
N SER A 145 -18.75 8.48 -16.08
CA SER A 145 -19.66 7.91 -15.06
C SER A 145 -18.84 7.40 -13.90
N VAL A 146 -19.23 7.67 -12.64
CA VAL A 146 -18.46 7.28 -11.47
C VAL A 146 -19.29 6.36 -10.56
N PHE A 147 -18.81 5.15 -10.36
CA PHE A 147 -19.33 4.23 -9.35
C PHE A 147 -18.51 4.35 -8.06
N VAL A 148 -19.18 4.66 -6.97
CA VAL A 148 -18.58 4.78 -5.63
C VAL A 148 -19.20 3.71 -4.74
N PRO A 149 -18.44 2.73 -4.24
CA PRO A 149 -18.94 1.76 -3.27
C PRO A 149 -19.25 2.48 -1.95
N GLY A 150 -20.28 2.03 -1.25
CA GLY A 150 -20.54 2.49 0.11
C GLY A 150 -19.41 2.08 1.06
N GLY A 151 -19.55 2.42 2.35
CA GLY A 151 -18.59 2.03 3.38
C GLY A 151 -18.33 3.09 4.42
N MET A 152 -17.34 2.86 5.27
CA MET A 152 -16.91 3.79 6.29
C MET A 152 -15.91 4.79 5.73
N LEU A 153 -16.12 6.07 5.97
CA LEU A 153 -15.21 7.12 5.54
C LEU A 153 -13.98 7.19 6.45
N ARG A 154 -12.80 7.06 5.85
CA ARG A 154 -11.52 7.44 6.47
C ARG A 154 -11.19 8.88 6.06
N GLU A 155 -11.34 9.80 7.01
CA GLU A 155 -11.14 11.23 6.76
C GLU A 155 -9.70 11.57 6.36
N THR A 156 -8.70 10.89 6.95
CA THR A 156 -7.27 11.13 6.67
C THR A 156 -6.93 10.96 5.19
N THR A 157 -7.49 9.93 4.56
CA THR A 157 -7.25 9.60 3.14
C THR A 157 -8.40 9.99 2.23
N ARG A 158 -9.57 10.37 2.79
CA ARG A 158 -10.82 10.62 2.07
C ARG A 158 -11.27 9.41 1.25
N THR A 159 -11.14 8.21 1.83
CA THR A 159 -11.50 6.96 1.17
C THR A 159 -12.59 6.22 1.92
N LEU A 160 -13.38 5.44 1.18
CA LEU A 160 -14.36 4.53 1.75
C LEU A 160 -13.72 3.16 1.96
N VAL A 161 -13.87 2.57 3.15
CA VAL A 161 -13.28 1.28 3.52
C VAL A 161 -14.27 0.40 4.27
N GLY A 162 -13.82 -0.81 4.61
CA GLY A 162 -14.59 -1.79 5.38
C GLY A 162 -15.24 -2.86 4.51
N GLU A 163 -15.92 -3.80 5.18
CA GLU A 163 -16.52 -4.97 4.52
C GLU A 163 -17.58 -4.57 3.48
N THR A 164 -18.38 -3.54 3.75
CA THR A 164 -19.37 -3.02 2.81
C THR A 164 -18.72 -2.56 1.50
N THR A 165 -17.58 -1.83 1.58
CA THR A 165 -16.83 -1.39 0.40
C THR A 165 -16.31 -2.58 -0.40
N VAL A 166 -15.70 -3.55 0.29
CA VAL A 166 -15.15 -4.76 -0.34
C VAL A 166 -16.26 -5.59 -1.00
N ALA A 167 -17.40 -5.76 -0.33
CA ALA A 167 -18.55 -6.50 -0.85
C ALA A 167 -19.17 -5.84 -2.09
N ALA A 168 -19.31 -4.51 -2.08
CA ALA A 168 -19.88 -3.76 -3.19
C ALA A 168 -19.00 -3.80 -4.46
N LEU A 169 -17.68 -4.01 -4.31
CA LEU A 169 -16.77 -4.21 -5.42
C LEU A 169 -16.87 -5.62 -6.03
N GLY A 170 -17.24 -6.64 -5.23
CA GLY A 170 -17.18 -8.05 -5.62
C GLY A 170 -17.85 -8.42 -6.95
N PRO A 171 -19.05 -7.91 -7.30
CA PRO A 171 -19.74 -8.26 -8.54
C PRO A 171 -19.31 -7.44 -9.78
N LEU A 172 -18.38 -6.50 -9.62
CA LEU A 172 -17.96 -5.60 -10.71
C LEU A 172 -16.85 -6.21 -11.54
N ASN A 173 -16.72 -5.73 -12.79
CA ASN A 173 -15.58 -5.98 -13.66
C ASN A 173 -15.03 -4.64 -14.16
N ALA A 174 -13.74 -4.60 -14.42
CA ALA A 174 -13.06 -3.45 -15.00
C ALA A 174 -12.08 -3.91 -16.11
N ASP A 175 -11.80 -3.04 -17.06
CA ASP A 175 -10.82 -3.31 -18.12
C ASP A 175 -9.39 -3.09 -17.62
N ILE A 176 -9.21 -2.14 -16.68
CA ILE A 176 -7.91 -1.76 -16.15
C ILE A 176 -8.07 -1.20 -14.73
N VAL A 177 -7.14 -1.54 -13.84
CA VAL A 177 -7.05 -0.98 -12.49
C VAL A 177 -5.72 -0.26 -12.32
N PHE A 178 -5.77 0.99 -11.89
CA PHE A 178 -4.61 1.78 -11.49
C PHE A 178 -4.54 1.90 -9.98
N PHE A 179 -3.36 1.72 -9.43
CA PHE A 179 -3.13 1.79 -8.01
C PHE A 179 -1.73 2.31 -7.68
N SER A 180 -1.56 2.84 -6.48
CA SER A 180 -0.25 3.19 -5.93
C SER A 180 0.01 2.44 -4.63
N CYS A 181 1.19 2.68 -4.04
CA CYS A 181 1.65 1.98 -2.85
C CYS A 181 2.45 2.89 -1.93
N THR A 182 2.77 2.39 -0.74
CA THR A 182 3.67 3.04 0.20
C THR A 182 5.12 2.58 0.00
N GLY A 183 5.34 1.37 -0.51
CA GLY A 183 6.66 0.83 -0.78
C GLY A 183 6.70 -0.16 -1.93
N LEU A 184 7.82 -0.11 -2.69
CA LEU A 184 8.16 -1.01 -3.79
C LEU A 184 9.58 -1.52 -3.58
N HIS A 185 9.72 -2.83 -3.34
CA HIS A 185 10.99 -3.46 -2.99
C HIS A 185 11.27 -4.68 -3.86
N ALA A 186 12.51 -4.83 -4.34
CA ALA A 186 12.89 -5.88 -5.28
C ALA A 186 12.54 -7.30 -4.80
N ALA A 187 12.81 -7.63 -3.54
CA ALA A 187 12.58 -8.96 -2.98
C ALA A 187 11.19 -9.15 -2.37
N ALA A 188 10.50 -8.08 -1.97
CA ALA A 188 9.23 -8.16 -1.24
C ALA A 188 8.01 -7.78 -2.07
N GLY A 189 8.23 -7.24 -3.28
CA GLY A 189 7.15 -6.76 -4.13
C GLY A 189 6.58 -5.41 -3.67
N ILE A 190 5.30 -5.20 -3.90
CA ILE A 190 4.59 -3.97 -3.59
C ILE A 190 3.91 -4.11 -2.23
N SER A 191 4.02 -3.07 -1.39
CA SER A 191 3.53 -3.07 -0.01
C SER A 191 2.81 -1.77 0.36
N ASP A 192 1.94 -1.86 1.36
CA ASP A 192 1.19 -0.71 1.89
C ASP A 192 1.10 -0.76 3.42
N SER A 193 0.71 0.35 4.06
CA SER A 193 0.77 0.50 5.51
C SER A 193 -0.55 0.24 6.22
N ASN A 194 -1.69 0.35 5.53
CA ASN A 194 -3.01 0.33 6.15
C ASN A 194 -3.83 -0.91 5.77
N VAL A 195 -4.31 -1.65 6.78
CA VAL A 195 -5.05 -2.91 6.61
C VAL A 195 -6.34 -2.74 5.83
N GLU A 196 -7.10 -1.69 6.14
CA GLU A 196 -8.41 -1.43 5.51
C GLU A 196 -8.24 -1.01 4.04
N GLU A 197 -7.25 -0.16 3.75
CA GLU A 197 -6.91 0.25 2.38
C GLU A 197 -6.41 -0.96 1.56
N VAL A 198 -5.58 -1.81 2.14
CA VAL A 198 -5.08 -3.03 1.48
C VAL A 198 -6.24 -3.97 1.13
N ALA A 199 -7.24 -4.12 2.01
CA ALA A 199 -8.41 -4.95 1.74
C ALA A 199 -9.20 -4.44 0.53
N VAL A 200 -9.42 -3.13 0.44
CA VAL A 200 -10.11 -2.50 -0.71
C VAL A 200 -9.26 -2.59 -1.98
N LYS A 201 -7.95 -2.29 -1.92
CA LYS A 201 -7.06 -2.43 -3.09
C LYS A 201 -7.05 -3.85 -3.64
N ARG A 202 -6.98 -4.86 -2.77
CA ARG A 202 -7.07 -6.26 -3.19
C ARG A 202 -8.44 -6.61 -3.79
N ALA A 203 -9.52 -5.97 -3.33
CA ALA A 203 -10.83 -6.11 -3.97
C ALA A 203 -10.82 -5.47 -5.38
N LEU A 204 -10.25 -4.27 -5.53
CA LEU A 204 -10.08 -3.63 -6.85
C LEU A 204 -9.26 -4.49 -7.81
N PHE A 205 -8.18 -5.16 -7.34
CA PHE A 205 -7.35 -6.02 -8.19
C PHE A 205 -8.11 -7.21 -8.77
N ARG A 206 -9.17 -7.67 -8.12
CA ARG A 206 -10.01 -8.75 -8.65
C ARG A 206 -10.94 -8.32 -9.77
N LEU A 207 -11.13 -7.02 -9.96
CA LEU A 207 -11.99 -6.48 -11.01
C LEU A 207 -11.38 -6.63 -12.41
N ALA A 208 -10.04 -6.62 -12.52
CA ALA A 208 -9.35 -6.60 -13.80
C ALA A 208 -8.08 -7.45 -13.80
N GLU A 209 -7.75 -8.02 -14.98
CA GLU A 209 -6.45 -8.64 -15.22
C GLU A 209 -5.36 -7.60 -15.43
N ARG A 210 -5.69 -6.45 -16.02
CA ARG A 210 -4.77 -5.35 -16.27
C ARG A 210 -4.61 -4.48 -15.02
N ARG A 211 -3.53 -4.72 -14.27
CA ARG A 211 -3.17 -3.98 -13.04
C ARG A 211 -1.94 -3.13 -13.33
N VAL A 212 -2.08 -1.82 -13.20
CA VAL A 212 -1.03 -0.84 -13.48
C VAL A 212 -0.65 -0.11 -12.21
N ALA A 213 0.60 -0.26 -11.79
CA ALA A 213 1.13 0.42 -10.62
C ALA A 213 1.62 1.83 -10.99
N LEU A 214 1.17 2.84 -10.26
CA LEU A 214 1.54 4.25 -10.39
C LEU A 214 2.46 4.61 -9.22
N VAL A 215 3.77 4.59 -9.43
CA VAL A 215 4.73 4.67 -8.31
C VAL A 215 5.81 5.71 -8.60
N ASP A 216 5.87 6.75 -7.80
CA ASP A 216 6.96 7.72 -7.83
C ASP A 216 8.22 7.16 -7.18
N GLY A 217 9.40 7.67 -7.60
CA GLY A 217 10.71 7.17 -7.16
C GLY A 217 10.93 7.20 -5.65
N SER A 218 10.17 8.02 -4.90
CA SER A 218 10.28 8.07 -3.45
C SER A 218 9.85 6.77 -2.75
N LYS A 219 9.16 5.87 -3.46
CA LYS A 219 8.67 4.59 -2.94
C LYS A 219 9.63 3.42 -3.20
N PHE A 220 10.66 3.63 -4.03
CA PHE A 220 11.63 2.59 -4.36
C PHE A 220 12.50 2.21 -3.16
N GLY A 221 12.82 0.94 -3.05
CA GLY A 221 13.58 0.36 -1.94
C GLY A 221 12.83 0.34 -0.59
N ARG A 222 11.62 0.90 -0.52
CA ARG A 222 10.83 0.92 0.71
C ARG A 222 10.03 -0.36 0.87
N LEU A 223 9.91 -0.80 2.12
CA LEU A 223 9.03 -1.88 2.54
C LEU A 223 8.02 -1.34 3.55
N SER A 224 6.76 -1.63 3.34
CA SER A 224 5.68 -1.25 4.25
C SER A 224 5.10 -2.48 4.96
N LEU A 225 4.19 -2.26 5.92
CA LEU A 225 3.68 -3.28 6.84
C LEU A 225 3.07 -4.49 6.14
N LEU A 226 2.29 -4.25 5.08
CA LEU A 226 1.48 -5.27 4.45
C LEU A 226 1.91 -5.46 3.00
N LYS A 227 2.24 -6.70 2.65
CA LYS A 227 2.39 -7.06 1.24
C LYS A 227 1.05 -6.84 0.53
N LEU A 228 1.06 -6.04 -0.52
CA LEU A 228 -0.13 -5.72 -1.29
C LEU A 228 -0.31 -6.68 -2.47
N ILE A 229 0.73 -6.82 -3.29
CA ILE A 229 0.71 -7.66 -4.51
C ILE A 229 2.15 -8.04 -4.91
N ASP A 230 2.33 -9.16 -5.59
CA ASP A 230 3.61 -9.55 -6.19
C ASP A 230 3.88 -8.77 -7.48
N LEU A 231 5.16 -8.60 -7.83
CA LEU A 231 5.53 -7.91 -9.07
C LEU A 231 4.95 -8.62 -10.30
N GLY A 232 4.97 -9.96 -10.33
CA GLY A 232 4.45 -10.76 -11.45
C GLY A 232 2.95 -10.64 -11.70
N ASP A 233 2.19 -10.14 -10.72
CA ASP A 233 0.76 -9.89 -10.87
C ASP A 233 0.43 -8.47 -11.40
N VAL A 234 1.46 -7.67 -11.71
CA VAL A 234 1.34 -6.30 -12.21
C VAL A 234 1.72 -6.25 -13.69
N GLU A 235 0.80 -5.82 -14.54
CA GLU A 235 1.04 -5.68 -15.97
C GLU A 235 2.15 -4.68 -16.27
N SER A 236 2.09 -3.51 -15.66
CA SER A 236 3.09 -2.46 -15.85
C SER A 236 3.22 -1.54 -14.65
N LEU A 237 4.44 -1.01 -14.49
CA LEU A 237 4.82 0.04 -13.57
C LEU A 237 4.98 1.34 -14.36
N VAL A 238 4.21 2.38 -14.01
CA VAL A 238 4.39 3.74 -14.53
C VAL A 238 5.15 4.55 -13.47
N THR A 239 6.30 5.09 -13.83
CA THR A 239 7.17 5.84 -12.92
C THR A 239 7.99 6.88 -13.68
N GLU A 240 8.33 7.98 -13.01
CA GLU A 240 9.24 9.01 -13.54
C GLU A 240 10.71 8.74 -13.21
N ALA A 241 10.96 7.84 -12.24
CA ALA A 241 12.30 7.54 -11.77
C ALA A 241 12.85 6.26 -12.39
N LEU A 242 14.16 6.19 -12.51
CA LEU A 242 14.85 4.97 -12.92
C LEU A 242 15.01 4.05 -11.69
N PRO A 243 14.50 2.80 -11.72
CA PRO A 243 14.78 1.82 -10.69
C PRO A 243 16.28 1.54 -10.57
N ASP A 244 16.75 1.24 -9.37
CA ASP A 244 18.10 0.70 -9.18
C ASP A 244 18.26 -0.68 -9.88
N ALA A 245 19.51 -1.16 -9.94
CA ALA A 245 19.82 -2.40 -10.65
C ALA A 245 19.10 -3.64 -10.08
N ASP A 246 18.85 -3.68 -8.76
CA ASP A 246 18.19 -4.80 -8.10
C ASP A 246 16.70 -4.81 -8.39
N LEU A 247 16.04 -3.66 -8.27
CA LEU A 247 14.62 -3.50 -8.59
C LEU A 247 14.37 -3.70 -10.10
N LEU A 248 15.25 -3.19 -10.96
CA LEU A 248 15.16 -3.38 -12.40
C LEU A 248 15.24 -4.88 -12.78
N ARG A 249 16.18 -5.62 -12.18
CA ARG A 249 16.28 -7.08 -12.37
C ARG A 249 15.00 -7.81 -11.91
N ALA A 250 14.46 -7.44 -10.76
CA ALA A 250 13.25 -8.04 -10.22
C ALA A 250 12.02 -7.77 -11.12
N LEU A 251 11.84 -6.55 -11.59
CA LEU A 251 10.77 -6.17 -12.51
C LEU A 251 10.86 -6.92 -13.84
N ASN A 252 12.05 -7.01 -14.42
CA ASN A 252 12.28 -7.77 -15.66
C ASN A 252 12.01 -9.27 -15.46
N ALA A 253 12.50 -9.86 -14.37
CA ALA A 253 12.29 -11.28 -14.05
C ALA A 253 10.80 -11.61 -13.80
N SER A 254 10.02 -10.67 -13.28
CA SER A 254 8.58 -10.83 -13.06
C SER A 254 7.72 -10.62 -14.31
N GLY A 255 8.29 -10.09 -15.40
CA GLY A 255 7.54 -9.73 -16.61
C GLY A 255 6.79 -8.40 -16.52
N THR A 256 6.97 -7.63 -15.42
CA THR A 256 6.36 -6.31 -15.26
C THR A 256 6.98 -5.29 -16.22
N ARG A 257 6.18 -4.71 -17.10
CA ARG A 257 6.66 -3.70 -18.06
C ARG A 257 6.86 -2.36 -17.38
N ILE A 258 8.02 -1.74 -17.54
CA ILE A 258 8.29 -0.39 -17.05
C ILE A 258 7.88 0.62 -18.12
N ARG A 259 7.07 1.61 -17.74
CA ARG A 259 6.66 2.75 -18.57
C ARG A 259 7.21 4.01 -17.91
N HIS A 260 8.26 4.55 -18.51
CA HIS A 260 8.86 5.79 -18.00
C HIS A 260 7.94 6.99 -18.31
N ALA A 261 7.70 7.80 -17.31
CA ALA A 261 6.92 9.02 -17.43
C ALA A 261 7.88 10.20 -17.55
N ASP A 262 8.03 10.72 -18.76
CA ASP A 262 8.80 11.93 -19.03
C ASP A 262 8.10 13.15 -18.44
N GLY A 263 8.88 14.10 -17.88
CA GLY A 263 8.42 15.32 -17.24
C GLY A 263 7.69 16.30 -18.17
#